data_ac9f1d072fb655eb77d311ba8a99de18
#
_entry.id   ac9f1d072fb655eb77d311ba8a99de18
#
_cell.length_a   1.000
_cell.length_b   1.000
_cell.length_c   1.000
_cell.angle_alpha   90.00
_cell.angle_beta   90.00
_cell.angle_gamma   90.00
#
_symmetry.space_group_name_H-M   'P 1'
#
loop_
_entity.id
_entity.type
_entity.pdbx_description
1 polymer ?
#
loop_
_entity_poly.entity_id
_entity_poly.type
_entity_poly.pdbx_seq_one_letter_code
_entity_poly.pdbx_strand_id
1 'polypeptide(L)'
;MSRAAAGTATAADLFERRVLPLYQLADDAGAIATACHAMAVRFHRGGTLVVFGNGTASTDAQHVVVEFVHPVVMGKRALPAISLTADVATVTGIAGAEGFDEIFAHQLSHLASARDIALGISPDGNCTSVLRGLATAR
;
A
#
# COMPACT_ATOMS: atom_id res chain seq x y z
N MET A 1 -10.37 39.01 -16.24
CA MET A 1 -9.72 37.84 -15.60
C MET A 1 -9.60 36.76 -16.65
N SER A 2 -8.41 36.62 -17.23
CA SER A 2 -8.10 35.70 -18.34
C SER A 2 -7.97 34.27 -17.79
N ARG A 3 -8.87 33.38 -18.19
CA ARG A 3 -8.71 31.92 -18.05
C ARG A 3 -7.61 31.49 -18.98
N ALA A 4 -6.41 31.25 -18.46
CA ALA A 4 -5.33 30.62 -19.21
C ALA A 4 -5.88 29.28 -19.74
N ALA A 5 -5.89 29.12 -21.07
CA ALA A 5 -6.24 27.87 -21.72
C ALA A 5 -5.21 26.82 -21.28
N ALA A 6 -5.66 25.87 -20.45
CA ALA A 6 -4.90 24.65 -20.19
C ALA A 6 -4.79 23.92 -21.53
N GLY A 7 -3.63 23.97 -22.16
CA GLY A 7 -3.35 23.19 -23.36
C GLY A 7 -3.71 21.74 -23.11
N THR A 8 -4.52 21.13 -23.97
CA THR A 8 -4.88 19.72 -23.91
C THR A 8 -3.61 18.90 -24.08
N ALA A 9 -3.15 18.25 -23.02
CA ALA A 9 -2.02 17.32 -23.09
C ALA A 9 -2.32 16.23 -24.14
N THR A 10 -1.37 15.96 -25.01
CA THR A 10 -1.51 14.90 -26.01
C THR A 10 -1.41 13.52 -25.35
N ALA A 11 -1.86 12.48 -26.03
CA ALA A 11 -1.69 11.11 -25.55
C ALA A 11 -0.19 10.79 -25.31
N ALA A 12 0.70 11.30 -26.17
CA ALA A 12 2.14 11.13 -26.01
C ALA A 12 2.64 11.76 -24.69
N ASP A 13 2.23 13.00 -24.38
CA ASP A 13 2.60 13.67 -23.12
C ASP A 13 2.14 12.88 -21.89
N LEU A 14 0.97 12.22 -21.99
CA LEU A 14 0.45 11.38 -20.90
C LEU A 14 1.27 10.11 -20.71
N PHE A 15 1.71 9.49 -21.80
CA PHE A 15 2.60 8.32 -21.75
C PHE A 15 3.97 8.69 -21.18
N GLU A 16 4.58 9.78 -21.64
CA GLU A 16 5.88 10.25 -21.14
C GLU A 16 5.84 10.53 -19.63
N ARG A 17 4.80 11.20 -19.14
CA ARG A 17 4.62 11.44 -17.71
C ARG A 17 4.51 10.17 -16.87
N ARG A 18 4.03 9.06 -17.45
CA ARG A 18 3.93 7.77 -16.76
C ARG A 18 5.24 6.99 -16.78
N VAL A 19 6.08 7.22 -17.77
CA VAL A 19 7.36 6.53 -17.90
C VAL A 19 8.41 7.09 -16.94
N LEU A 20 8.41 8.40 -16.70
CA LEU A 20 9.36 9.06 -15.78
C LEU A 20 9.43 8.43 -14.38
N PRO A 21 8.30 8.16 -13.68
CA PRO A 21 8.34 7.49 -12.39
C PRO A 21 8.92 6.09 -12.43
N LEU A 22 8.80 5.37 -13.55
CA LEU A 22 9.39 4.04 -13.73
C LEU A 22 10.92 4.09 -13.80
N TYR A 23 11.48 5.10 -14.45
CA TYR A 23 12.94 5.32 -14.43
C TYR A 23 13.44 5.68 -13.03
N GLN A 24 12.73 6.54 -12.31
CA GLN A 24 13.05 6.88 -10.91
C GLN A 24 12.98 5.63 -10.00
N LEU A 25 11.99 4.77 -10.20
CA LEU A 25 11.89 3.50 -9.48
C LEU A 25 13.08 2.56 -9.78
N ALA A 26 13.60 2.59 -11.01
CA ALA A 26 14.79 1.81 -11.36
C ALA A 26 16.05 2.28 -10.60
N ASP A 27 16.17 3.59 -10.33
CA ASP A 27 17.26 4.14 -9.52
C ASP A 27 17.19 3.65 -8.06
N ASP A 28 15.99 3.33 -7.56
CA ASP A 28 15.75 2.79 -6.23
C ASP A 28 15.85 1.25 -6.14
N ALA A 29 16.27 0.57 -7.21
CA ALA A 29 16.30 -0.90 -7.29
C ALA A 29 17.06 -1.55 -6.11
N GLY A 30 18.13 -0.94 -5.62
CA GLY A 30 18.90 -1.42 -4.45
C GLY A 30 18.07 -1.38 -3.16
N ALA A 31 17.33 -0.30 -2.92
CA ALA A 31 16.46 -0.16 -1.75
C ALA A 31 15.28 -1.15 -1.83
N ILE A 32 14.69 -1.31 -3.02
CA ILE A 32 13.62 -2.27 -3.27
C ILE A 32 14.10 -3.69 -3.00
N ALA A 33 15.28 -4.09 -3.52
CA ALA A 33 15.84 -5.41 -3.28
C ALA A 33 16.07 -5.67 -1.79
N THR A 34 16.56 -4.68 -1.04
CA THR A 34 16.74 -4.76 0.41
C THR A 34 15.41 -4.97 1.14
N ALA A 35 14.38 -4.21 0.75
CA ALA A 35 13.04 -4.35 1.31
C ALA A 35 12.44 -5.74 1.00
N CYS A 36 12.56 -6.21 -0.23
CA CYS A 36 12.10 -7.55 -0.64
C CYS A 36 12.80 -8.66 0.15
N HIS A 37 14.11 -8.53 0.38
CA HIS A 37 14.85 -9.50 1.20
C HIS A 37 14.35 -9.49 2.65
N ALA A 38 14.15 -8.32 3.26
CA ALA A 38 13.61 -8.20 4.61
C ALA A 38 12.21 -8.82 4.72
N MET A 39 11.35 -8.60 3.73
CA MET A 39 10.02 -9.23 3.64
C MET A 39 10.14 -10.76 3.57
N ALA A 40 11.01 -11.29 2.70
CA ALA A 40 11.23 -12.73 2.56
C ALA A 40 11.67 -13.38 3.88
N VAL A 41 12.57 -12.74 4.62
CA VAL A 41 12.98 -13.20 5.96
C VAL A 41 11.82 -13.25 6.94
N ARG A 42 10.95 -12.24 6.93
CA ARG A 42 9.76 -12.20 7.80
C ARG A 42 8.74 -13.29 7.42
N PHE A 43 8.46 -13.48 6.14
CA PHE A 43 7.62 -14.59 5.67
C PHE A 43 8.18 -15.95 6.07
N HIS A 44 9.49 -16.14 5.97
CA HIS A 44 10.14 -17.38 6.41
C HIS A 44 9.97 -17.65 7.92
N ARG A 45 9.83 -16.59 8.71
CA ARG A 45 9.57 -16.65 10.15
C ARG A 45 8.08 -16.72 10.51
N GLY A 46 7.20 -16.89 9.52
CA GLY A 46 5.75 -17.00 9.71
C GLY A 46 5.03 -15.67 9.86
N GLY A 47 5.62 -14.56 9.41
CA GLY A 47 4.96 -13.25 9.37
C GLY A 47 3.93 -13.15 8.25
N THR A 48 2.98 -12.25 8.42
CA THR A 48 1.90 -11.91 7.47
C THR A 48 2.14 -10.52 6.90
N LEU A 49 1.85 -10.33 5.61
CA LEU A 49 1.83 -9.01 4.99
C LEU A 49 0.49 -8.33 5.27
N VAL A 50 0.53 -7.20 5.95
CA VAL A 50 -0.64 -6.36 6.25
C VAL A 50 -0.59 -5.14 5.36
N VAL A 51 -1.53 -5.01 4.42
CA VAL A 51 -1.55 -3.96 3.39
C VAL A 51 -2.71 -3.01 3.62
N PHE A 52 -2.48 -1.72 3.47
CA PHE A 52 -3.51 -0.71 3.65
C PHE A 52 -3.26 0.56 2.83
N GLY A 53 -4.35 1.23 2.48
CA GLY A 53 -4.37 2.49 1.74
C GLY A 53 -5.80 2.97 1.58
N ASN A 54 -6.00 4.24 1.23
CA ASN A 54 -7.31 4.88 1.11
C ASN A 54 -7.66 5.23 -0.33
N GLY A 55 -8.95 5.36 -0.62
CA GLY A 55 -9.45 5.74 -1.94
C GLY A 55 -8.98 4.75 -3.01
N THR A 56 -8.34 5.22 -4.07
CA THR A 56 -7.79 4.37 -5.13
C THR A 56 -6.71 3.42 -4.61
N ALA A 57 -5.90 3.85 -3.63
CA ALA A 57 -4.88 3.00 -3.01
C ALA A 57 -5.47 1.82 -2.21
N SER A 58 -6.76 1.86 -1.85
CA SER A 58 -7.44 0.71 -1.25
C SER A 58 -7.57 -0.45 -2.23
N THR A 59 -7.83 -0.15 -3.51
CA THR A 59 -7.88 -1.15 -4.57
C THR A 59 -6.50 -1.75 -4.82
N ASP A 60 -5.46 -0.92 -4.83
CA ASP A 60 -4.08 -1.38 -4.96
C ASP A 60 -3.68 -2.28 -3.77
N ALA A 61 -4.09 -1.92 -2.55
CA ALA A 61 -3.85 -2.75 -1.36
C ALA A 61 -4.50 -4.14 -1.47
N GLN A 62 -5.73 -4.21 -1.96
CA GLN A 62 -6.43 -5.48 -2.20
C GLN A 62 -5.77 -6.27 -3.32
N HIS A 63 -5.32 -5.62 -4.39
CA HIS A 63 -4.61 -6.27 -5.49
C HIS A 63 -3.28 -6.87 -5.02
N VAL A 64 -2.48 -6.13 -4.25
CA VAL A 64 -1.26 -6.66 -3.65
C VAL A 64 -1.56 -7.92 -2.84
N VAL A 65 -2.60 -7.90 -2.02
CA VAL A 65 -2.97 -9.07 -1.21
C VAL A 65 -3.33 -10.28 -2.07
N VAL A 66 -4.11 -10.11 -3.14
CA VAL A 66 -4.47 -11.25 -4.01
C VAL A 66 -3.24 -11.83 -4.71
N GLU A 67 -2.27 -11.02 -5.12
CA GLU A 67 -1.03 -11.51 -5.73
C GLU A 67 -0.16 -12.34 -4.77
N PHE A 68 -0.22 -12.05 -3.47
CA PHE A 68 0.48 -12.85 -2.46
C PHE A 68 -0.28 -14.11 -2.06
N VAL A 69 -1.60 -14.02 -1.87
CA VAL A 69 -2.44 -15.14 -1.42
C VAL A 69 -2.73 -16.12 -2.56
N HIS A 70 -2.91 -15.61 -3.78
CA HIS A 70 -3.23 -16.39 -4.97
C HIS A 70 -2.38 -15.95 -6.18
N PRO A 71 -1.07 -16.22 -6.15
CA PRO A 71 -0.18 -15.79 -7.22
C PRO A 71 -0.58 -16.41 -8.57
N VAL A 72 -0.73 -15.58 -9.61
CA VAL A 72 -1.10 -16.04 -10.96
C VAL A 72 0.03 -16.79 -11.68
N VAL A 73 1.27 -16.63 -11.22
CA VAL A 73 2.44 -17.31 -11.80
C VAL A 73 2.52 -18.74 -11.28
N MET A 74 2.38 -19.70 -12.17
CA MET A 74 2.46 -21.13 -11.83
C MET A 74 3.78 -21.47 -11.10
N GLY A 75 3.68 -22.28 -10.06
CA GLY A 75 4.82 -22.70 -9.25
C GLY A 75 5.26 -21.72 -8.16
N LYS A 76 4.62 -20.55 -8.04
CA LYS A 76 4.84 -19.64 -6.91
C LYS A 76 4.04 -20.10 -5.69
N ARG A 77 4.69 -20.07 -4.52
CA ARG A 77 4.03 -20.40 -3.25
C ARG A 77 3.14 -19.22 -2.82
N ALA A 78 1.91 -19.51 -2.39
CA ALA A 78 1.07 -18.54 -1.70
C ALA A 78 1.72 -18.10 -0.39
N LEU A 79 1.64 -16.81 -0.10
CA LEU A 79 2.14 -16.19 1.12
C LEU A 79 1.01 -15.50 1.88
N PRO A 80 1.03 -15.49 3.22
CA PRO A 80 -0.04 -14.90 4.00
C PRO A 80 -0.06 -13.38 3.85
N ALA A 81 -1.20 -12.85 3.41
CA ALA A 81 -1.41 -11.41 3.29
C ALA A 81 -2.86 -11.05 3.61
N ILE A 82 -3.08 -9.89 4.21
CA ILE A 82 -4.40 -9.33 4.50
C ILE A 82 -4.45 -7.84 4.13
N SER A 83 -5.64 -7.37 3.72
CA SER A 83 -5.89 -5.95 3.49
C SER A 83 -6.78 -5.39 4.59
N LEU A 84 -6.33 -4.33 5.26
CA LEU A 84 -7.12 -3.62 6.29
C LEU A 84 -8.25 -2.78 5.69
N THR A 85 -8.36 -2.71 4.37
CA THR A 85 -9.43 -2.00 3.67
C THR A 85 -10.59 -2.90 3.25
N ALA A 86 -10.48 -4.20 3.44
CA ALA A 86 -11.47 -5.16 2.94
C ALA A 86 -12.72 -5.25 3.83
N ASP A 87 -12.59 -5.02 5.13
CA ASP A 87 -13.71 -5.02 6.07
C ASP A 87 -14.29 -3.60 6.23
N VAL A 88 -15.33 -3.33 5.46
CA VAL A 88 -16.02 -2.03 5.47
C VAL A 88 -16.64 -1.73 6.84
N ALA A 89 -17.14 -2.72 7.56
CA ALA A 89 -17.74 -2.53 8.87
C ALA A 89 -16.69 -2.06 9.90
N THR A 90 -15.54 -2.70 9.94
CA THR A 90 -14.43 -2.29 10.80
C THR A 90 -13.93 -0.88 10.43
N VAL A 91 -13.68 -0.61 9.15
CA VAL A 91 -13.20 0.72 8.71
C VAL A 91 -14.18 1.83 9.08
N THR A 92 -15.47 1.64 8.80
CA THR A 92 -16.49 2.66 9.09
C THR A 92 -16.79 2.80 10.58
N GLY A 93 -16.74 1.70 11.33
CA GLY A 93 -16.90 1.70 12.79
C GLY A 93 -15.81 2.51 13.48
N ILE A 94 -14.55 2.25 13.17
CA ILE A 94 -13.40 3.00 13.72
C ILE A 94 -13.47 4.47 13.29
N ALA A 95 -13.75 4.73 11.99
CA ALA A 95 -13.86 6.10 11.49
C ALA A 95 -14.93 6.91 12.24
N GLY A 96 -16.06 6.28 12.60
CA GLY A 96 -17.13 6.92 13.35
C GLY A 96 -16.82 7.13 14.82
N ALA A 97 -16.06 6.24 15.45
CA ALA A 97 -15.76 6.27 16.87
C ALA A 97 -14.49 7.08 17.21
N GLU A 98 -13.44 6.93 16.42
CA GLU A 98 -12.10 7.45 16.71
C GLU A 98 -11.59 8.46 15.66
N GLY A 99 -12.26 8.52 14.52
CA GLY A 99 -11.88 9.36 13.39
C GLY A 99 -11.21 8.57 12.26
N PHE A 100 -11.29 9.12 11.05
CA PHE A 100 -10.79 8.47 9.84
C PHE A 100 -9.27 8.24 9.85
N ASP A 101 -8.54 9.07 10.57
CA ASP A 101 -7.07 8.96 10.66
C ASP A 101 -6.61 7.72 11.47
N GLU A 102 -7.50 7.12 12.26
CA GLU A 102 -7.19 5.96 13.11
C GLU A 102 -7.50 4.61 12.46
N ILE A 103 -8.16 4.57 11.32
CA ILE A 103 -8.71 3.34 10.72
C ILE A 103 -7.65 2.23 10.52
N PHE A 104 -6.40 2.57 10.29
CA PHE A 104 -5.32 1.58 10.12
C PHE A 104 -4.52 1.38 11.41
N ALA A 105 -4.24 2.45 12.15
CA ALA A 105 -3.50 2.39 13.40
C ALA A 105 -4.21 1.50 14.43
N HIS A 106 -5.53 1.68 14.58
CA HIS A 106 -6.36 0.84 15.44
C HIS A 106 -6.27 -0.64 15.06
N GLN A 107 -6.51 -0.97 13.77
CA GLN A 107 -6.46 -2.35 13.32
C GLN A 107 -5.07 -2.98 13.52
N LEU A 108 -4.00 -2.26 13.18
CA LEU A 108 -2.63 -2.73 13.35
C LEU A 108 -2.29 -3.03 14.81
N SER A 109 -2.71 -2.18 15.75
CA SER A 109 -2.46 -2.38 17.18
C SER A 109 -3.07 -3.67 17.74
N HIS A 110 -4.12 -4.19 17.12
CA HIS A 110 -4.83 -5.40 17.56
C HIS A 110 -4.51 -6.65 16.74
N LEU A 111 -4.15 -6.49 15.46
CA LEU A 111 -4.00 -7.60 14.52
C LEU A 111 -2.54 -7.94 14.23
N ALA A 112 -1.64 -6.93 14.23
CA ALA A 112 -0.26 -7.14 13.84
C ALA A 112 0.63 -7.56 15.00
N SER A 113 1.65 -8.31 14.67
CA SER A 113 2.71 -8.74 15.57
C SER A 113 4.08 -8.28 15.07
N ALA A 114 5.11 -8.35 15.90
CA ALA A 114 6.48 -7.97 15.54
C ALA A 114 7.07 -8.79 14.37
N ARG A 115 6.45 -9.89 13.97
CA ARG A 115 6.86 -10.72 12.82
C ARG A 115 6.28 -10.24 11.51
N ASP A 116 5.19 -9.49 11.57
CA ASP A 116 4.43 -9.09 10.38
C ASP A 116 5.11 -7.96 9.63
N ILE A 117 4.61 -7.71 8.44
CA ILE A 117 5.09 -6.68 7.52
C ILE A 117 3.94 -5.71 7.30
N ALA A 118 4.14 -4.43 7.58
CA ALA A 118 3.17 -3.39 7.26
C ALA A 118 3.55 -2.70 5.94
N LEU A 119 2.61 -2.66 5.00
CA LEU A 119 2.74 -1.99 3.71
C LEU A 119 1.63 -0.95 3.56
N GLY A 120 1.97 0.32 3.73
CA GLY A 120 1.07 1.44 3.47
C GLY A 120 1.21 1.96 2.04
N ILE A 121 0.08 2.18 1.35
CA ILE A 121 0.04 2.74 0.00
C ILE A 121 -0.62 4.11 0.06
N SER A 122 0.09 5.13 -0.43
CA SER A 122 -0.40 6.51 -0.52
C SER A 122 0.09 7.13 -1.83
N PRO A 123 -0.79 7.76 -2.63
CA PRO A 123 -0.42 8.34 -3.92
C PRO A 123 0.63 9.45 -3.83
N ASP A 124 0.65 10.17 -2.73
CA ASP A 124 1.53 11.35 -2.51
C ASP A 124 2.38 11.24 -1.23
N GLY A 125 2.27 10.14 -0.50
CA GLY A 125 2.98 9.93 0.76
C GLY A 125 2.46 10.74 1.95
N ASN A 126 1.37 11.51 1.81
CA ASN A 126 0.87 12.43 2.84
C ASN A 126 -0.45 11.99 3.50
N CYS A 127 -0.96 10.80 3.21
CA CYS A 127 -2.20 10.31 3.80
C CYS A 127 -2.03 10.05 5.30
N THR A 128 -2.67 10.87 6.15
CA THR A 128 -2.51 10.83 7.61
C THR A 128 -2.79 9.45 8.19
N SER A 129 -3.88 8.79 7.79
CA SER A 129 -4.23 7.45 8.30
C SER A 129 -3.17 6.40 7.93
N VAL A 130 -2.57 6.49 6.73
CA VAL A 130 -1.49 5.60 6.30
C VAL A 130 -0.23 5.85 7.14
N LEU A 131 0.14 7.12 7.34
CA LEU A 131 1.31 7.49 8.15
C LEU A 131 1.16 7.05 9.61
N ARG A 132 -0.04 7.21 10.20
CA ARG A 132 -0.34 6.75 11.56
C ARG A 132 -0.27 5.23 11.65
N GLY A 133 -0.82 4.50 10.68
CA GLY A 133 -0.69 3.05 10.60
C GLY A 133 0.77 2.60 10.56
N LEU A 134 1.59 3.20 9.69
CA LEU A 134 3.03 2.89 9.63
C LEU A 134 3.78 3.25 10.93
N ALA A 135 3.39 4.34 11.60
CA ALA A 135 3.98 4.71 12.89
C ALA A 135 3.64 3.67 13.98
N THR A 136 2.42 3.13 13.97
CA THR A 136 1.97 2.08 14.91
C THR A 136 2.69 0.74 14.67
N ALA A 137 3.08 0.45 13.41
CA ALA A 137 3.76 -0.78 13.04
C ALA A 137 5.27 -0.80 13.37
N ARG A 138 5.85 0.29 13.87
CA ARG A 138 7.26 0.40 14.27
C ARG A 138 7.49 -0.09 15.69
#